data_ed8515ef3f8a7e04affebeec349b120c
#
_entry.id   ed8515ef3f8a7e04affebeec349b120c
#
_cell.length_a   1.000
_cell.length_b   1.000
_cell.length_c   1.000
_cell.angle_alpha   90.00
_cell.angle_beta   90.00
_cell.angle_gamma   90.00
#
_symmetry.space_group_name_H-M   'P 1'
#
loop_
_entity.id
_entity.type
_entity.pdbx_description
1 polymer ?
#
loop_
_entity_poly.entity_id
_entity_poly.type
_entity_poly.pdbx_seq_one_letter_code
_entity_poly.pdbx_strand_id
1 'polypeptide(L)'
;MLRIGDFSKLSRISIRMLRYYEKHNLLKPRYVDEESGYRFYAHEQIFEAAKIRFLREAGFSVAMMEEIMAQYDSPQEIQRYFQIRMKELEEERQRISNTLIRLERAQKLLDTEDTFMKYTVEVKQIKGMYAATLRSMIPTYEREDLVWKRMYSILAAKHLDITFAQPQNARAYFFDEG
;
A
#
# COMPACT_ATOMS: atom_id res chain seq x y z
N MET A 1 -14.53 -40.61 -5.76
CA MET A 1 -14.61 -39.75 -6.95
C MET A 1 -15.86 -38.90 -6.88
N LEU A 2 -15.73 -37.59 -7.11
CA LEU A 2 -16.80 -36.61 -7.07
C LEU A 2 -17.05 -36.09 -8.47
N ARG A 3 -18.31 -35.99 -8.89
CA ARG A 3 -18.64 -35.27 -10.12
C ARG A 3 -18.32 -33.77 -9.96
N ILE A 4 -18.02 -33.08 -11.06
CA ILE A 4 -17.65 -31.65 -11.05
C ILE A 4 -18.63 -30.79 -10.25
N GLY A 5 -19.94 -31.10 -10.27
CA GLY A 5 -20.97 -30.38 -9.52
C GLY A 5 -20.80 -30.54 -7.99
N ASP A 6 -20.54 -31.75 -7.53
CA ASP A 6 -20.33 -32.02 -6.10
C ASP A 6 -18.99 -31.50 -5.64
N PHE A 7 -17.95 -31.65 -6.47
CA PHE A 7 -16.65 -31.07 -6.21
C PHE A 7 -16.70 -29.54 -6.11
N SER A 8 -17.46 -28.89 -6.99
CA SER A 8 -17.69 -27.44 -6.95
C SER A 8 -18.29 -26.99 -5.63
N LYS A 9 -19.32 -27.69 -5.12
CA LYS A 9 -19.96 -27.39 -3.83
C LYS A 9 -18.98 -27.54 -2.67
N LEU A 10 -18.24 -28.61 -2.63
CA LEU A 10 -17.31 -28.93 -1.55
C LEU A 10 -16.07 -28.01 -1.55
N SER A 11 -15.50 -27.76 -2.73
CA SER A 11 -14.31 -26.89 -2.87
C SER A 11 -14.64 -25.40 -2.77
N ARG A 12 -15.92 -25.01 -2.90
CA ARG A 12 -16.39 -23.63 -3.06
C ARG A 12 -15.78 -22.91 -4.26
N ILE A 13 -15.48 -23.67 -5.31
CA ILE A 13 -14.99 -23.15 -6.59
C ILE A 13 -16.09 -23.42 -7.64
N SER A 14 -16.52 -22.39 -8.35
CA SER A 14 -17.57 -22.56 -9.37
C SER A 14 -17.14 -23.51 -10.49
N ILE A 15 -18.09 -24.23 -11.09
CA ILE A 15 -17.83 -25.14 -12.23
C ILE A 15 -17.09 -24.39 -13.35
N ARG A 16 -17.45 -23.14 -13.61
CA ARG A 16 -16.75 -22.30 -14.60
C ARG A 16 -15.27 -22.16 -14.27
N MET A 17 -14.96 -21.88 -13.00
CA MET A 17 -13.58 -21.73 -12.54
C MET A 17 -12.82 -23.06 -12.54
N LEU A 18 -13.46 -24.18 -12.21
CA LEU A 18 -12.84 -25.49 -12.30
C LEU A 18 -12.43 -25.81 -13.75
N ARG A 19 -13.30 -25.54 -14.72
CA ARG A 19 -12.96 -25.71 -16.14
C ARG A 19 -11.86 -24.76 -16.59
N TYR A 20 -11.83 -23.55 -16.05
CA TYR A 20 -10.77 -22.58 -16.31
C TYR A 20 -9.42 -23.07 -15.74
N TYR A 21 -9.40 -23.58 -14.52
CA TYR A 21 -8.20 -24.16 -13.89
C TYR A 21 -7.70 -25.41 -14.60
N GLU A 22 -8.62 -26.27 -15.10
CA GLU A 22 -8.27 -27.40 -15.96
C GLU A 22 -7.55 -26.93 -17.22
N LYS A 23 -8.09 -25.92 -17.92
CA LYS A 23 -7.47 -25.36 -19.13
C LYS A 23 -6.06 -24.78 -18.88
N HIS A 24 -5.84 -24.23 -17.70
CA HIS A 24 -4.56 -23.67 -17.28
C HIS A 24 -3.68 -24.64 -16.50
N ASN A 25 -3.96 -25.94 -16.55
CA ASN A 25 -3.21 -26.99 -15.86
C ASN A 25 -3.08 -26.82 -14.34
N LEU A 26 -3.84 -25.91 -13.73
CA LEU A 26 -3.76 -25.60 -12.30
C LEU A 26 -4.49 -26.66 -11.44
N LEU A 27 -5.62 -27.17 -11.92
CA LEU A 27 -6.37 -28.22 -11.25
C LEU A 27 -7.11 -29.05 -12.29
N LYS A 28 -6.58 -30.24 -12.60
CA LYS A 28 -7.18 -31.15 -13.57
C LYS A 28 -8.09 -32.16 -12.88
N PRO A 29 -9.22 -32.56 -13.53
CA PRO A 29 -9.99 -33.70 -13.04
C PRO A 29 -9.12 -34.96 -13.03
N ARG A 30 -9.34 -35.81 -12.07
CA ARG A 30 -8.64 -37.10 -11.98
C ARG A 30 -9.01 -38.01 -13.16
N TYR A 31 -10.26 -37.90 -13.62
CA TYR A 31 -10.81 -38.72 -14.71
C TYR A 31 -11.83 -37.90 -15.48
N VAL A 32 -11.80 -38.02 -16.79
CA VAL A 32 -12.83 -37.50 -17.69
C VAL A 32 -13.41 -38.69 -18.42
N ASP A 33 -14.70 -38.87 -18.35
CA ASP A 33 -15.41 -39.92 -19.03
C ASP A 33 -15.44 -39.64 -20.54
N GLU A 34 -14.93 -40.56 -21.35
CA GLU A 34 -14.75 -40.37 -22.80
C GLU A 34 -16.07 -40.32 -23.54
N GLU A 35 -17.09 -41.06 -23.07
CA GLU A 35 -18.37 -41.14 -23.76
C GLU A 35 -19.25 -39.93 -23.45
N SER A 36 -19.33 -39.56 -22.15
CA SER A 36 -20.22 -38.50 -21.67
C SER A 36 -19.54 -37.13 -21.50
N GLY A 37 -18.21 -37.10 -21.48
CA GLY A 37 -17.43 -35.91 -21.21
C GLY A 37 -17.53 -35.42 -19.75
N TYR A 38 -18.10 -36.24 -18.86
CA TYR A 38 -18.20 -35.89 -17.43
C TYR A 38 -16.83 -35.90 -16.74
N ARG A 39 -16.62 -34.89 -15.90
CA ARG A 39 -15.39 -34.70 -15.13
C ARG A 39 -15.54 -35.19 -13.71
N PHE A 40 -14.57 -35.96 -13.25
CA PHE A 40 -14.53 -36.56 -11.92
C PHE A 40 -13.23 -36.14 -11.22
N TYR A 41 -13.39 -35.72 -9.96
CA TYR A 41 -12.30 -35.31 -9.10
C TYR A 41 -12.13 -36.33 -7.93
N ALA A 42 -10.91 -36.55 -7.52
CA ALA A 42 -10.63 -37.31 -6.33
C ALA A 42 -10.94 -36.53 -5.06
N HIS A 43 -11.22 -37.20 -3.95
CA HIS A 43 -11.48 -36.55 -2.67
C HIS A 43 -10.28 -35.75 -2.17
N GLU A 44 -9.08 -36.26 -2.40
CA GLU A 44 -7.79 -35.66 -2.04
C GLU A 44 -7.58 -34.30 -2.73
N GLN A 45 -8.15 -34.12 -3.93
CA GLN A 45 -8.06 -32.87 -4.67
C GLN A 45 -8.83 -31.69 -4.01
N ILE A 46 -9.64 -31.96 -2.98
CA ILE A 46 -10.25 -30.91 -2.17
C ILE A 46 -9.18 -30.08 -1.45
N PHE A 47 -8.09 -30.72 -0.99
CA PHE A 47 -6.98 -29.99 -0.37
C PHE A 47 -6.22 -29.11 -1.38
N GLU A 48 -6.02 -29.60 -2.60
CA GLU A 48 -5.42 -28.80 -3.68
C GLU A 48 -6.32 -27.61 -4.04
N ALA A 49 -7.62 -27.86 -4.18
CA ALA A 49 -8.61 -26.82 -4.43
C ALA A 49 -8.63 -25.75 -3.32
N ALA A 50 -8.46 -26.16 -2.06
CA ALA A 50 -8.39 -25.24 -0.93
C ALA A 50 -7.15 -24.33 -1.01
N LYS A 51 -5.98 -24.87 -1.39
CA LYS A 51 -4.75 -24.12 -1.62
C LYS A 51 -4.94 -23.09 -2.74
N ILE A 52 -5.47 -23.51 -3.87
CA ILE A 52 -5.74 -22.66 -5.03
C ILE A 52 -6.72 -21.54 -4.66
N ARG A 53 -7.78 -21.85 -3.93
CA ARG A 53 -8.73 -20.84 -3.45
C ARG A 53 -8.06 -19.80 -2.56
N PHE A 54 -7.26 -20.24 -1.59
CA PHE A 54 -6.49 -19.34 -0.73
C PHE A 54 -5.59 -18.39 -1.55
N LEU A 55 -4.82 -18.93 -2.49
CA LEU A 55 -3.94 -18.12 -3.35
C LEU A 55 -4.74 -17.09 -4.17
N ARG A 56 -5.88 -17.49 -4.70
CA ARG A 56 -6.77 -16.58 -5.43
C ARG A 56 -7.32 -15.47 -4.54
N GLU A 57 -7.78 -15.80 -3.32
CA GLU A 57 -8.29 -14.85 -2.35
C GLU A 57 -7.19 -13.87 -1.89
N ALA A 58 -5.95 -14.33 -1.81
CA ALA A 58 -4.78 -13.49 -1.58
C ALA A 58 -4.40 -12.60 -2.79
N GLY A 59 -5.08 -12.77 -3.94
CA GLY A 59 -4.91 -11.94 -5.14
C GLY A 59 -3.78 -12.36 -6.06
N PHE A 60 -3.31 -13.60 -5.99
CA PHE A 60 -2.36 -14.14 -6.96
C PHE A 60 -3.01 -14.37 -8.32
N SER A 61 -2.30 -14.05 -9.40
CA SER A 61 -2.71 -14.38 -10.75
C SER A 61 -2.67 -15.90 -11.00
N VAL A 62 -3.40 -16.37 -12.01
CA VAL A 62 -3.39 -17.81 -12.35
C VAL A 62 -1.99 -18.30 -12.69
N ALA A 63 -1.21 -17.54 -13.44
CA ALA A 63 0.17 -17.88 -13.76
C ALA A 63 1.04 -18.02 -12.49
N MET A 64 0.93 -17.09 -11.54
CA MET A 64 1.63 -17.21 -10.25
C MET A 64 1.13 -18.39 -9.43
N MET A 65 -0.17 -18.67 -9.44
CA MET A 65 -0.71 -19.84 -8.75
C MET A 65 -0.15 -21.14 -9.34
N GLU A 66 0.02 -21.25 -10.66
CA GLU A 66 0.66 -22.41 -11.32
C GLU A 66 2.10 -22.58 -10.82
N GLU A 67 2.89 -21.49 -10.76
CA GLU A 67 4.27 -21.53 -10.26
C GLU A 67 4.33 -21.94 -8.78
N ILE A 68 3.49 -21.35 -7.93
CA ILE A 68 3.43 -21.69 -6.49
C ILE A 68 3.02 -23.14 -6.29
N MET A 69 2.02 -23.62 -7.00
CA MET A 69 1.54 -25.00 -6.88
C MET A 69 2.58 -26.01 -7.35
N ALA A 70 3.36 -25.68 -8.39
CA ALA A 70 4.46 -26.55 -8.86
C ALA A 70 5.61 -26.68 -7.85
N GLN A 71 5.77 -25.67 -6.97
CA GLN A 71 6.84 -25.62 -5.95
C GLN A 71 6.29 -25.77 -4.52
N TYR A 72 5.07 -26.29 -4.38
CA TYR A 72 4.37 -26.30 -3.09
C TYR A 72 5.08 -27.13 -2.00
N ASP A 73 5.98 -28.02 -2.37
CA ASP A 73 6.81 -28.81 -1.45
C ASP A 73 8.06 -28.06 -0.96
N SER A 74 8.29 -26.82 -1.44
CA SER A 74 9.38 -25.95 -1.00
C SER A 74 8.84 -24.79 -0.16
N PRO A 75 8.82 -24.90 1.19
CA PRO A 75 8.30 -23.83 2.05
C PRO A 75 9.01 -22.49 1.87
N GLN A 76 10.30 -22.49 1.53
CA GLN A 76 11.10 -21.28 1.35
C GLN A 76 10.64 -20.48 0.14
N GLU A 77 10.37 -21.14 -0.99
CA GLU A 77 9.87 -20.49 -2.20
C GLU A 77 8.47 -19.92 -1.99
N ILE A 78 7.59 -20.67 -1.34
CA ILE A 78 6.25 -20.17 -1.00
C ILE A 78 6.31 -18.93 -0.10
N GLN A 79 7.16 -18.96 0.93
CA GLN A 79 7.37 -17.80 1.80
C GLN A 79 7.83 -16.57 1.02
N ARG A 80 8.69 -16.74 0.01
CA ARG A 80 9.14 -15.64 -0.84
C ARG A 80 7.98 -15.00 -1.61
N TYR A 81 7.10 -15.80 -2.23
CA TYR A 81 5.91 -15.29 -2.92
C TYR A 81 4.99 -14.54 -1.96
N PHE A 82 4.78 -15.08 -0.76
CA PHE A 82 3.94 -14.43 0.25
C PHE A 82 4.54 -13.12 0.75
N GLN A 83 5.85 -13.05 0.97
CA GLN A 83 6.53 -11.82 1.37
C GLN A 83 6.39 -10.72 0.31
N ILE A 84 6.58 -11.07 -0.96
CA ILE A 84 6.39 -10.12 -2.07
C ILE A 84 4.95 -9.61 -2.06
N ARG A 85 3.96 -10.51 -1.97
CA ARG A 85 2.55 -10.13 -1.97
C ARG A 85 2.16 -9.27 -0.76
N MET A 86 2.65 -9.60 0.42
CA MET A 86 2.43 -8.80 1.62
C MET A 86 2.98 -7.38 1.46
N LYS A 87 4.16 -7.24 0.85
CA LYS A 87 4.74 -5.92 0.58
C LYS A 87 3.89 -5.12 -0.40
N GLU A 88 3.43 -5.72 -1.49
CA GLU A 88 2.52 -5.07 -2.46
C GLU A 88 1.23 -4.58 -1.80
N LEU A 89 0.62 -5.43 -0.96
CA LEU A 89 -0.61 -5.09 -0.23
C LEU A 89 -0.39 -3.95 0.77
N GLU A 90 0.76 -3.91 1.44
CA GLU A 90 1.10 -2.82 2.35
C GLU A 90 1.29 -1.50 1.61
N GLU A 91 1.95 -1.52 0.44
CA GLU A 91 2.09 -0.34 -0.42
C GLU A 91 0.72 0.14 -0.95
N GLU A 92 -0.16 -0.79 -1.31
CA GLU A 92 -1.52 -0.47 -1.74
C GLU A 92 -2.36 0.11 -0.59
N ARG A 93 -2.27 -0.49 0.60
CA ARG A 93 -2.90 0.02 1.82
C ARG A 93 -2.49 1.46 2.11
N GLN A 94 -1.20 1.78 1.98
CA GLN A 94 -0.70 3.13 2.20
C GLN A 94 -1.23 4.11 1.17
N ARG A 95 -1.29 3.71 -0.11
CA ARG A 95 -1.89 4.53 -1.18
C ARG A 95 -3.36 4.82 -0.93
N ILE A 96 -4.12 3.79 -0.55
CA ILE A 96 -5.55 3.93 -0.21
C ILE A 96 -5.71 4.86 0.99
N SER A 97 -4.94 4.68 2.05
CA SER A 97 -4.98 5.54 3.25
C SER A 97 -4.74 7.01 2.91
N ASN A 98 -3.72 7.30 2.10
CA ASN A 98 -3.41 8.67 1.66
C ASN A 98 -4.55 9.26 0.82
N THR A 99 -5.21 8.44 -0.01
CA THR A 99 -6.35 8.88 -0.82
C THR A 99 -7.56 9.22 0.05
N LEU A 100 -7.84 8.40 1.06
CA LEU A 100 -8.93 8.66 2.02
C LEU A 100 -8.69 9.98 2.77
N ILE A 101 -7.48 10.21 3.27
CA ILE A 101 -7.14 11.48 3.94
C ILE A 101 -7.38 12.70 3.02
N ARG A 102 -7.03 12.58 1.73
CA ARG A 102 -7.28 13.66 0.75
C ARG A 102 -8.77 13.90 0.55
N LEU A 103 -9.56 12.85 0.42
CA LEU A 103 -11.02 12.94 0.26
C LEU A 103 -11.69 13.52 1.49
N GLU A 104 -11.30 13.10 2.69
CA GLU A 104 -11.81 13.65 3.95
C GLU A 104 -11.53 15.15 4.07
N ARG A 105 -10.32 15.58 3.68
CA ARG A 105 -9.98 17.01 3.64
C ARG A 105 -10.83 17.77 2.64
N ALA A 106 -11.02 17.22 1.43
CA ALA A 106 -11.86 17.83 0.41
C ALA A 106 -13.33 17.92 0.88
N GLN A 107 -13.86 16.89 1.49
CA GLN A 107 -15.20 16.88 2.05
C GLN A 107 -15.39 17.96 3.10
N LYS A 108 -14.46 18.09 4.06
CA LYS A 108 -14.50 19.17 5.06
C LYS A 108 -14.49 20.57 4.44
N LEU A 109 -13.83 20.76 3.32
CA LEU A 109 -13.85 22.04 2.60
C LEU A 109 -15.21 22.31 1.94
N LEU A 110 -15.94 21.27 1.51
CA LEU A 110 -17.27 21.40 0.90
C LEU A 110 -18.36 21.61 1.96
N ASP A 111 -18.21 20.98 3.13
CA ASP A 111 -19.17 21.12 4.24
C ASP A 111 -19.12 22.51 4.93
N THR A 112 -18.05 23.25 4.70
CA THR A 112 -17.93 24.65 5.12
C THR A 112 -18.54 25.55 4.03
N GLU A 113 -19.86 25.66 4.03
CA GLU A 113 -20.65 26.49 3.09
C GLU A 113 -20.27 27.99 3.08
N ASP A 114 -19.32 28.45 3.85
CA ASP A 114 -19.02 29.87 3.98
C ASP A 114 -17.52 30.20 4.14
N THR A 115 -16.64 29.32 3.72
CA THR A 115 -15.21 29.67 3.86
C THR A 115 -14.42 29.38 2.58
N PHE A 116 -14.65 30.13 1.51
CA PHE A 116 -13.49 30.72 0.84
C PHE A 116 -12.64 31.27 1.97
N MET A 117 -11.46 30.69 2.17
CA MET A 117 -10.57 31.07 3.25
C MET A 117 -10.54 32.60 3.34
N LYS A 118 -11.25 33.18 4.31
CA LYS A 118 -11.08 34.55 4.68
C LYS A 118 -9.71 34.65 5.35
N TYR A 119 -8.68 34.67 4.52
CA TYR A 119 -7.38 35.08 5.02
C TYR A 119 -7.50 36.53 5.45
N THR A 120 -7.44 36.75 6.74
CA THR A 120 -7.23 38.11 7.24
C THR A 120 -5.78 38.44 7.02
N VAL A 121 -5.50 39.22 5.97
CA VAL A 121 -4.16 39.69 5.68
C VAL A 121 -3.93 40.93 6.51
N GLU A 122 -3.08 40.85 7.52
CA GLU A 122 -2.62 42.00 8.27
C GLU A 122 -1.22 42.40 7.78
N VAL A 123 -1.09 43.61 7.33
CA VAL A 123 0.22 44.21 7.01
C VAL A 123 0.78 44.79 8.30
N LYS A 124 1.85 44.20 8.82
CA LYS A 124 2.55 44.68 10.02
C LYS A 124 3.91 45.22 9.62
N GLN A 125 4.22 46.42 10.05
CA GLN A 125 5.56 46.97 9.93
C GLN A 125 6.41 46.34 11.08
N ILE A 126 7.42 45.57 10.72
CA ILE A 126 8.33 44.95 11.68
C ILE A 126 9.61 45.77 11.73
N LYS A 127 10.03 46.19 12.91
CA LYS A 127 11.33 46.84 13.09
C LYS A 127 12.44 45.89 12.62
N GLY A 128 13.47 46.45 12.00
CA GLY A 128 14.62 45.66 11.57
C GLY A 128 15.20 44.86 12.75
N MET A 129 15.45 43.59 12.53
CA MET A 129 16.04 42.69 13.53
C MET A 129 17.15 41.88 12.86
N TYR A 130 18.13 41.48 13.66
CA TYR A 130 19.11 40.50 13.22
C TYR A 130 18.49 39.11 13.26
N ALA A 131 18.70 38.34 12.21
CA ALA A 131 18.21 36.96 12.14
C ALA A 131 19.34 36.00 11.76
N ALA A 132 19.36 34.85 12.41
CA ALA A 132 20.18 33.76 11.97
C ALA A 132 19.42 32.99 10.88
N THR A 133 20.06 32.79 9.74
CA THR A 133 19.45 32.06 8.60
C THR A 133 20.32 30.88 8.22
N LEU A 134 19.67 29.77 7.88
CA LEU A 134 20.31 28.60 7.30
C LEU A 134 19.54 28.16 6.06
N ARG A 135 20.21 28.10 4.92
CA ARG A 135 19.65 27.57 3.68
C ARG A 135 20.17 26.14 3.46
N SER A 136 19.27 25.21 3.23
CA SER A 136 19.61 23.81 2.99
C SER A 136 18.55 23.17 2.10
N MET A 137 18.95 22.23 1.27
CA MET A 137 18.00 21.36 0.56
C MET A 137 17.48 20.28 1.50
N ILE A 138 16.18 19.99 1.43
CA ILE A 138 15.50 18.93 2.13
C ILE A 138 14.81 18.02 1.13
N PRO A 139 14.80 16.69 1.33
CA PRO A 139 14.18 15.75 0.41
C PRO A 139 12.66 15.92 0.29
N THR A 140 12.02 16.28 1.39
CA THR A 140 10.56 16.53 1.48
C THR A 140 10.28 17.58 2.54
N TYR A 141 9.15 18.28 2.45
CA TYR A 141 8.72 19.27 3.44
C TYR A 141 8.60 18.72 4.86
N GLU A 142 8.29 17.43 5.00
CA GLU A 142 8.18 16.74 6.30
C GLU A 142 9.51 16.60 7.04
N ARG A 143 10.64 16.83 6.35
CA ARG A 143 11.99 16.74 6.91
C ARG A 143 12.59 18.09 7.29
N GLU A 144 11.77 19.09 7.50
CA GLU A 144 12.19 20.42 7.98
C GLU A 144 12.95 20.34 9.33
N ASP A 145 12.65 19.35 10.14
CA ASP A 145 13.32 19.09 11.43
C ASP A 145 14.85 18.97 11.31
N LEU A 146 15.34 18.48 10.15
CA LEU A 146 16.77 18.33 9.89
C LEU A 146 17.48 19.69 9.79
N VAL A 147 16.81 20.67 9.17
CA VAL A 147 17.38 22.03 9.01
C VAL A 147 17.44 22.72 10.35
N TRP A 148 16.38 22.60 11.15
CA TRP A 148 16.32 23.17 12.49
C TRP A 148 17.40 22.57 13.41
N LYS A 149 17.53 21.25 13.45
CA LYS A 149 18.58 20.56 14.23
C LYS A 149 19.98 21.03 13.83
N ARG A 150 20.24 21.15 12.52
CA ARG A 150 21.52 21.62 12.01
C ARG A 150 21.78 23.08 12.38
N MET A 151 20.78 23.95 12.28
CA MET A 151 20.89 25.34 12.69
C MET A 151 21.26 25.46 14.17
N TYR A 152 20.52 24.78 15.05
CA TYR A 152 20.81 24.79 16.47
C TYR A 152 22.20 24.27 16.81
N SER A 153 22.67 23.21 16.15
CA SER A 153 24.02 22.70 16.35
C SER A 153 25.12 23.69 15.95
N ILE A 154 24.90 24.43 14.85
CA ILE A 154 25.84 25.49 14.41
C ILE A 154 25.87 26.66 15.39
N LEU A 155 24.70 27.07 15.88
CA LEU A 155 24.59 28.16 16.86
C LEU A 155 25.28 27.81 18.18
N ALA A 156 25.06 26.58 18.65
CA ALA A 156 25.71 26.07 19.87
C ALA A 156 27.25 25.99 19.70
N ALA A 157 27.72 25.48 18.55
CA ALA A 157 29.15 25.36 18.29
C ALA A 157 29.89 26.72 18.19
N LYS A 158 29.16 27.79 17.82
CA LYS A 158 29.71 29.13 17.72
C LYS A 158 29.60 29.94 19.04
N HIS A 159 29.11 29.33 20.12
CA HIS A 159 28.87 29.98 21.42
C HIS A 159 28.07 31.30 21.28
N LEU A 160 27.15 31.36 20.33
CA LEU A 160 26.28 32.51 20.16
C LEU A 160 25.15 32.40 21.18
N ASP A 161 25.20 33.26 22.19
CA ASP A 161 24.09 33.43 23.14
C ASP A 161 22.94 34.13 22.44
N ILE A 162 22.05 33.33 21.83
CA ILE A 162 20.91 33.86 21.10
C ILE A 162 19.72 33.89 22.04
N THR A 163 19.40 35.08 22.50
CA THR A 163 18.12 35.33 23.15
C THR A 163 17.06 35.49 22.09
N PHE A 164 16.16 34.51 21.99
CA PHE A 164 15.04 34.61 21.07
C PHE A 164 14.12 35.77 21.48
N ALA A 165 13.84 36.65 20.54
CA ALA A 165 12.83 37.68 20.74
C ALA A 165 11.46 37.06 21.05
N GLN A 166 10.73 37.61 21.99
CA GLN A 166 9.34 37.20 22.22
C GLN A 166 8.39 38.05 21.40
N PRO A 167 7.43 37.44 20.68
CA PRO A 167 7.20 36.01 20.50
C PRO A 167 8.27 35.36 19.64
N GLN A 168 8.54 34.05 19.88
CA GLN A 168 9.51 33.30 19.06
C GLN A 168 9.09 33.32 17.58
N ASN A 169 9.77 34.12 16.78
CA ASN A 169 9.53 34.26 15.36
C ASN A 169 10.49 33.36 14.55
N ALA A 170 10.41 32.04 14.76
CA ALA A 170 11.05 31.12 13.86
C ALA A 170 10.20 30.98 12.58
N ARG A 171 10.79 31.12 11.40
CA ARG A 171 10.10 31.02 10.12
C ARG A 171 10.92 30.18 9.16
N ALA A 172 10.24 29.25 8.47
CA ALA A 172 10.78 28.55 7.32
C ALA A 172 10.21 29.14 6.02
N TYR A 173 11.07 29.34 5.04
CA TYR A 173 10.68 29.73 3.69
C TYR A 173 11.09 28.59 2.76
N PHE A 174 10.14 28.09 1.99
CA PHE A 174 10.36 27.06 1.00
C PHE A 174 10.46 27.70 -0.38
N PHE A 175 11.47 27.31 -1.12
CA PHE A 175 11.67 27.71 -2.51
C PHE A 175 11.65 26.46 -3.34
N ASP A 176 10.60 26.28 -4.12
CA ASP A 176 10.56 25.23 -5.13
C ASP A 176 11.39 25.70 -6.32
N GLU A 177 12.31 24.86 -6.78
CA GLU A 177 12.90 25.04 -8.10
C GLU A 177 11.82 24.60 -9.10
N GLY A 178 11.18 25.57 -9.78
CA GLY A 178 10.18 25.37 -10.81
C GLY A 178 10.76 24.71 -12.07
#